data_37732af81af189a74a64aec8ee7921e0
#
_entry.id   37732af81af189a74a64aec8ee7921e0
#
_cell.length_a   1.000
_cell.length_b   1.000
_cell.length_c   1.000
_cell.angle_alpha   90.00
_cell.angle_beta   90.00
_cell.angle_gamma   90.00
#
_symmetry.space_group_name_H-M   'P 1'
#
loop_
_entity.id
_entity.type
_entity.pdbx_description
1 polymer ?
#
loop_
_entity_poly.entity_id
_entity_poly.type
_entity_poly.pdbx_seq_one_letter_code
_entity_poly.pdbx_strand_id
1 'polypeptide(L)' 'MTIEERVKKVIEEQLSVNQEQITRDASFIDDLGADSLDTVELVMALEEEFGIEIPDEEAEKITKVGEAIDYITSHGSKE' A
#
# COMPACT_ATOMS: atom_id res chain seq x y z
N MET A 1 -16.28 -2.79 2.14
CA MET A 1 -14.92 -2.82 2.67
C MET A 1 -14.41 -1.40 2.86
N THR A 2 -13.68 -1.19 3.92
CA THR A 2 -13.07 0.12 4.14
C THR A 2 -11.84 0.26 3.26
N ILE A 3 -11.34 1.49 3.16
CA ILE A 3 -10.11 1.75 2.44
C ILE A 3 -8.97 0.94 3.06
N GLU A 4 -8.89 0.93 4.37
CA GLU A 4 -7.84 0.20 5.06
C GLU A 4 -7.88 -1.29 4.72
N GLU A 5 -9.06 -1.87 4.72
CA GLU A 5 -9.18 -3.29 4.38
C GLU A 5 -8.78 -3.58 2.95
N ARG A 6 -9.14 -2.69 2.04
CA ARG A 6 -8.77 -2.87 0.64
C ARG A 6 -7.26 -2.75 0.44
N VAL A 7 -6.64 -1.78 1.11
CA VAL A 7 -5.19 -1.64 1.03
C VAL A 7 -4.50 -2.88 1.56
N LYS A 8 -4.96 -3.37 2.71
CA LYS A 8 -4.34 -4.56 3.29
C LYS A 8 -4.49 -5.78 2.38
N LYS A 9 -5.62 -5.90 1.72
CA LYS A 9 -5.82 -7.04 0.83
C LYS A 9 -4.87 -6.98 -0.36
N VAL A 10 -4.67 -5.79 -0.92
CA VAL A 10 -3.74 -5.63 -2.01
C VAL A 10 -2.33 -5.99 -1.56
N ILE A 11 -1.94 -5.53 -0.38
CA ILE A 11 -0.61 -5.83 0.15
C ILE A 11 -0.44 -7.32 0.36
N GLU A 12 -1.44 -7.97 0.91
CA GLU A 12 -1.39 -9.40 1.13
C GLU A 12 -1.14 -10.16 -0.16
N GLU A 13 -1.84 -9.77 -1.22
CA GLU A 13 -1.72 -10.44 -2.50
C GLU A 13 -0.38 -10.16 -3.17
N GLN A 14 0.10 -8.93 -3.06
CA GLN A 14 1.33 -8.56 -3.74
C GLN A 14 2.57 -9.08 -3.04
N LEU A 15 2.57 -9.12 -1.73
CA LEU A 15 3.74 -9.49 -0.96
C LEU A 15 3.64 -10.88 -0.35
N SER A 16 2.51 -11.54 -0.48
CA SER A 16 2.28 -12.89 0.05
C SER A 16 2.53 -12.95 1.54
N VAL A 17 2.00 -11.98 2.26
CA VAL A 17 2.11 -11.92 3.71
C VAL A 17 0.73 -12.08 4.34
N ASN A 18 0.70 -12.42 5.63
CA ASN A 18 -0.54 -12.58 6.36
C ASN A 18 -1.11 -11.24 6.79
N GLN A 19 -2.43 -11.17 6.89
CA GLN A 19 -3.08 -9.95 7.38
C GLN A 19 -2.57 -9.55 8.75
N GLU A 20 -2.22 -10.52 9.58
CA GLU A 20 -1.72 -10.23 10.92
C GLU A 20 -0.42 -9.45 10.91
N GLN A 21 0.36 -9.60 9.85
CA GLN A 21 1.62 -8.90 9.72
C GLN A 21 1.43 -7.47 9.21
N ILE A 22 0.27 -7.17 8.65
CA ILE A 22 0.03 -5.90 7.99
C ILE A 22 -0.59 -4.94 8.99
N THR A 23 0.26 -4.27 9.75
CA THR A 23 -0.18 -3.23 10.69
C THR A 23 0.17 -1.87 10.10
N ARG A 24 -0.43 -0.82 10.65
CA ARG A 24 -0.16 0.51 10.12
C ARG A 24 1.31 0.91 10.25
N ASP A 25 1.98 0.42 11.27
CA ASP A 25 3.39 0.73 11.50
C ASP A 25 4.35 -0.16 10.71
N ALA A 26 3.84 -1.19 10.04
CA ALA A 26 4.70 -2.12 9.32
C ALA A 26 5.36 -1.42 8.12
N SER A 27 6.67 -1.58 8.02
CA SER A 27 7.42 -1.12 6.87
C SER A 27 7.35 -2.17 5.77
N PHE A 28 7.13 -1.73 4.54
CA PHE A 28 7.05 -2.70 3.44
C PHE A 28 8.36 -3.46 3.29
N ILE A 29 9.47 -2.79 3.42
CA ILE A 29 10.78 -3.42 3.22
C ILE A 29 11.25 -4.12 4.48
N ASP A 30 11.21 -3.42 5.62
CA ASP A 30 11.81 -3.95 6.85
C ASP A 30 10.94 -5.02 7.51
N ASP A 31 9.62 -4.83 7.48
CA ASP A 31 8.73 -5.72 8.22
C ASP A 31 8.06 -6.73 7.32
N LEU A 32 7.77 -6.37 6.09
CA LEU A 32 7.04 -7.26 5.18
C LEU A 32 7.95 -7.88 4.13
N GLY A 33 9.22 -7.53 4.12
CA GLY A 33 10.19 -8.20 3.27
C GLY A 33 10.13 -7.83 1.80
N ALA A 34 9.52 -6.71 1.46
CA ALA A 34 9.46 -6.28 0.07
C ALA A 34 10.80 -5.71 -0.36
N ASP A 35 11.18 -5.95 -1.61
CA ASP A 35 12.33 -5.24 -2.17
C ASP A 35 11.81 -4.07 -3.02
N SER A 36 12.73 -3.37 -3.69
CA SER A 36 12.34 -2.16 -4.41
C SER A 36 11.41 -2.47 -5.57
N LEU A 37 11.57 -3.61 -6.21
CA LEU A 37 10.67 -4.00 -7.30
C LEU A 37 9.28 -4.31 -6.75
N ASP A 38 9.24 -4.99 -5.61
CA ASP A 38 7.95 -5.30 -4.98
C ASP A 38 7.18 -4.04 -4.62
N THR A 39 7.88 -3.02 -4.12
CA THR A 39 7.19 -1.79 -3.75
C THR A 39 6.65 -1.07 -4.98
N VAL A 40 7.37 -1.09 -6.08
CA VAL A 40 6.87 -0.50 -7.32
C VAL A 40 5.60 -1.20 -7.78
N GLU A 41 5.62 -2.53 -7.77
CA GLU A 41 4.46 -3.29 -8.18
C GLU A 41 3.29 -3.07 -7.23
N LEU A 42 3.58 -2.95 -5.94
CA LEU A 42 2.53 -2.69 -4.97
C LEU A 42 1.86 -1.34 -5.23
N VAL A 43 2.64 -0.31 -5.51
CA VAL A 43 2.09 0.99 -5.80
C VAL A 43 1.20 0.93 -7.03
N MET A 44 1.64 0.23 -8.07
CA MET A 44 0.84 0.10 -9.27
C MET A 44 -0.47 -0.63 -8.99
N ALA A 45 -0.42 -1.66 -8.16
CA ALA A 45 -1.62 -2.40 -7.80
C ALA A 45 -2.60 -1.51 -7.03
N LEU A 46 -2.08 -0.67 -6.15
CA LEU A 46 -2.93 0.26 -5.41
C LEU A 46 -3.55 1.29 -6.34
N GLU A 47 -2.80 1.76 -7.32
CA GLU A 47 -3.36 2.69 -8.30
C GLU A 47 -4.53 2.07 -9.05
N GLU A 48 -4.39 0.80 -9.43
CA GLU A 48 -5.46 0.12 -10.15
C GLU A 48 -6.65 -0.16 -9.26
N GLU A 49 -6.38 -0.54 -8.02
CA GLU A 49 -7.46 -0.88 -7.10
C GLU A 49 -8.36 0.32 -6.80
N PHE A 50 -7.76 1.50 -6.69
CA PHE A 50 -8.50 2.69 -6.28
C PHE A 50 -8.74 3.67 -7.42
N GLY A 51 -8.18 3.40 -8.61
CA GLY A 51 -8.39 4.27 -9.76
C GLY A 51 -7.75 5.64 -9.59
N ILE A 52 -6.57 5.69 -8.99
CA ILE A 52 -5.85 6.93 -8.76
C ILE A 52 -4.45 6.82 -9.32
N GLU A 53 -3.78 7.96 -9.42
CA GLU A 53 -2.38 8.01 -9.79
C GLU A 53 -1.55 8.40 -8.57
N ILE A 54 -0.45 7.69 -8.36
CA ILE A 54 0.48 8.00 -7.30
C ILE A 54 1.80 8.38 -7.96
N PRO A 55 2.15 9.68 -7.98
CA PRO A 55 3.42 10.09 -8.60
C PRO A 55 4.61 9.44 -7.93
N ASP A 56 5.70 9.28 -8.67
CA ASP A 56 6.88 8.63 -8.13
C ASP A 56 7.39 9.31 -6.85
N GLU A 57 7.31 10.63 -6.81
CA GLU A 57 7.75 11.37 -5.64
C GLU A 57 6.97 10.99 -4.39
N GLU A 58 5.67 10.82 -4.57
CA GLU A 58 4.83 10.44 -3.43
C GLU A 58 5.01 8.98 -3.09
N ALA A 59 5.19 8.14 -4.10
CA ALA A 59 5.40 6.71 -3.86
C ALA A 59 6.66 6.48 -3.02
N GLU A 60 7.69 7.28 -3.25
CA GLU A 60 8.93 7.14 -2.48
C GLU A 60 8.73 7.45 -1.01
N LYS A 61 7.75 8.28 -0.69
CA LYS A 61 7.46 8.64 0.70
C LYS A 61 6.60 7.60 1.39
N ILE A 62 5.99 6.72 0.63
CA ILE A 62 5.09 5.71 1.20
C ILE A 62 5.93 4.49 1.54
N THR A 63 6.42 4.45 2.77
CA THR A 63 7.27 3.36 3.21
C THR A 63 6.59 2.44 4.21
N LYS A 64 5.45 2.86 4.77
CA LYS A 64 4.72 2.06 5.74
C LYS A 64 3.27 1.91 5.31
N VAL A 65 2.65 0.88 5.84
CA VAL A 65 1.26 0.59 5.49
C VAL A 65 0.35 1.77 5.79
N GLY A 66 0.51 2.37 6.97
CA GLY A 66 -0.32 3.51 7.35
C GLY A 66 -0.18 4.69 6.42
N GLU A 67 1.02 4.91 5.91
CA GLU A 67 1.24 6.00 4.96
C GLU A 67 0.50 5.76 3.66
N ALA A 68 0.45 4.52 3.21
CA ALA A 68 -0.32 4.19 2.02
C ALA A 68 -1.81 4.41 2.25
N ILE A 69 -2.30 3.98 3.39
CA ILE A 69 -3.71 4.15 3.72
C ILE A 69 -4.05 5.64 3.78
N ASP A 70 -3.21 6.41 4.44
CA ASP A 70 -3.46 7.84 4.59
C ASP A 70 -3.41 8.57 3.25
N TYR A 71 -2.47 8.20 2.40
CA TYR A 71 -2.37 8.82 1.08
C TYR A 71 -3.63 8.57 0.27
N ILE A 72 -4.07 7.33 0.23
CA ILE A 72 -5.24 6.98 -0.56
C ILE A 72 -6.49 7.63 0.01
N THR A 73 -6.60 7.67 1.34
CA THR A 73 -7.73 8.32 1.99
C THR A 73 -7.81 9.78 1.63
N SER A 74 -6.65 10.44 1.56
CA SER A 74 -6.60 11.88 1.30
C SER A 74 -6.78 12.24 -0.16
N HIS A 75 -6.33 11.37 -1.07
CA HIS A 75 -6.14 11.78 -2.46
C HIS A 75 -7.07 11.14 -3.45
N GLY A 76 -7.68 10.04 -3.15
CA GLY A 76 -8.28 9.42 -4.30
C GLY A 76 -9.58 8.73 -4.12
N SER A 77 -9.87 8.34 -2.96
CA SER A 77 -10.98 7.45 -2.81
C SER A 77 -12.28 8.19 -2.67
N LYS A 78 -13.28 7.65 -3.29
CA LYS A 78 -14.64 8.13 -3.16
C LYS A 78 -15.47 7.25 -2.26
N GLU A 79 -14.87 6.52 -1.42
CA GLU A 79 -15.58 5.59 -0.53
C GLU A 79 -16.80 6.13 0.14
#